data_f9e31dae1c683b817c45a6f3e117a3b4
#
_entry.id   f9e31dae1c683b817c45a6f3e117a3b4
#
_cell.length_a   1.000
_cell.length_b   1.000
_cell.length_c   1.000
_cell.angle_alpha   90.00
_cell.angle_beta   90.00
_cell.angle_gamma   90.00
#
_symmetry.space_group_name_H-M   'P 1'
#
loop_
_entity.id
_entity.type
_entity.pdbx_description
1 polymer ?
#
loop_
_entity_poly.entity_id
_entity_poly.type
_entity_poly.pdbx_seq_one_letter_code
_entity_poly.pdbx_strand_id
1 'polypeptide(L)'
;MGIETHCFAWDNDLAVCKNISDFFYPISVLEKEQLLVKCKEIGIDGITTIATDICVPTIAFIAKNLNLISNTYKSSIIATNKAKMRLAFEDANVNSPKSICLENTKLINELNLSFPLIVKPTDRSGSRGVSIVYNEIELKNAIDRGLEESLENKVVIEEFIEGVEVSVESISWQGNHHILVITDKVTTGEPY
;
A
#
# COMPACT_ATOMS: atom_id res chain seq x y z
N MET A 1 -30.92 8.37 -1.77
CA MET A 1 -30.55 6.98 -2.07
C MET A 1 -30.51 6.27 -0.72
N GLY A 2 -31.24 5.20 -0.54
CA GLY A 2 -31.32 4.50 0.77
C GLY A 2 -30.13 3.55 0.95
N ILE A 3 -28.91 4.09 1.10
CA ILE A 3 -27.72 3.31 1.43
C ILE A 3 -27.47 3.50 2.93
N GLU A 4 -27.50 2.40 3.68
CA GLU A 4 -27.08 2.36 5.07
C GLU A 4 -25.56 2.15 5.12
N THR A 5 -24.86 2.95 5.92
CA THR A 5 -23.41 2.99 5.97
C THR A 5 -22.85 2.49 7.30
N HIS A 6 -21.97 1.50 7.22
CA HIS A 6 -21.25 0.91 8.36
C HIS A 6 -19.77 1.19 8.23
N CYS A 7 -19.20 1.91 9.19
CA CYS A 7 -17.77 2.26 9.18
C CYS A 7 -17.00 1.46 10.23
N PHE A 8 -15.82 0.97 9.82
CA PHE A 8 -14.85 0.28 10.68
C PHE A 8 -13.56 1.07 10.71
N ALA A 9 -13.10 1.47 11.87
CA ALA A 9 -11.84 2.18 12.05
C ALA A 9 -11.36 2.07 13.50
N TRP A 10 -10.11 2.49 13.75
CA TRP A 10 -9.65 2.71 15.12
C TRP A 10 -10.49 3.80 15.79
N ASP A 11 -10.83 3.59 17.05
CA ASP A 11 -11.56 4.58 17.84
C ASP A 11 -10.62 5.71 18.30
N ASN A 12 -10.43 6.66 17.41
CA ASN A 12 -9.67 7.87 17.68
C ASN A 12 -10.29 9.09 16.99
N ASP A 13 -9.81 10.27 17.32
CA ASP A 13 -10.35 11.55 16.80
C ASP A 13 -10.08 11.75 15.30
N LEU A 14 -9.20 10.94 14.70
CA LEU A 14 -8.89 10.98 13.26
C LEU A 14 -9.85 10.14 12.43
N ALA A 15 -10.71 9.34 13.05
CA ALA A 15 -11.72 8.53 12.38
C ALA A 15 -12.91 9.40 11.93
N VAL A 16 -12.73 10.17 10.86
CA VAL A 16 -13.74 11.10 10.31
C VAL A 16 -15.08 10.39 10.05
N CYS A 17 -15.04 9.15 9.58
CA CYS A 17 -16.21 8.33 9.31
C CYS A 17 -17.11 8.10 10.55
N LYS A 18 -16.56 8.17 11.76
CA LYS A 18 -17.29 7.99 13.02
C LYS A 18 -18.49 8.94 13.15
N ASN A 19 -18.38 10.14 12.61
CA ASN A 19 -19.39 11.19 12.75
C ASN A 19 -20.36 11.28 11.56
N ILE A 20 -20.08 10.56 10.46
CA ILE A 20 -20.84 10.68 9.20
C ILE A 20 -21.47 9.37 8.73
N SER A 21 -21.03 8.21 9.23
CA SER A 21 -21.67 6.91 8.96
C SER A 21 -22.88 6.70 9.85
N ASP A 22 -23.85 5.90 9.38
CA ASP A 22 -25.03 5.54 10.17
C ASP A 22 -24.62 4.67 11.38
N PHE A 23 -23.63 3.80 11.21
CA PHE A 23 -23.07 2.94 12.26
C PHE A 23 -21.57 2.97 12.26
N PHE A 24 -20.97 3.02 13.44
CA PHE A 24 -19.52 2.97 13.64
C PHE A 24 -19.15 1.80 14.55
N TYR A 25 -18.09 1.07 14.14
CA TYR A 25 -17.56 -0.06 14.89
C TYR A 25 -16.06 0.16 15.14
N PRO A 26 -15.62 0.21 16.41
CA PRO A 26 -14.22 0.41 16.77
C PRO A 26 -13.41 -0.89 16.60
N ILE A 27 -13.38 -1.40 15.37
CA ILE A 27 -12.64 -2.60 15.00
C ILE A 27 -11.49 -2.18 14.07
N SER A 28 -10.26 -2.59 14.42
CA SER A 28 -9.09 -2.31 13.59
C SER A 28 -9.26 -2.87 12.19
N VAL A 29 -8.92 -2.07 11.19
CA VAL A 29 -8.94 -2.48 9.77
C VAL A 29 -7.96 -3.62 9.45
N LEU A 30 -7.07 -3.98 10.38
CA LEU A 30 -6.14 -5.11 10.28
C LEU A 30 -6.74 -6.42 10.83
N GLU A 31 -7.80 -6.35 11.63
CA GLU A 31 -8.48 -7.51 12.25
C GLU A 31 -9.47 -8.16 11.28
N LYS A 32 -8.97 -8.65 10.15
CA LYS A 32 -9.79 -9.10 9.01
C LYS A 32 -10.79 -10.21 9.34
N GLU A 33 -10.46 -11.13 10.26
CA GLU A 33 -11.35 -12.20 10.72
C GLU A 33 -12.51 -11.63 11.55
N GLN A 34 -12.21 -10.69 12.45
CA GLN A 34 -13.20 -10.04 13.31
C GLN A 34 -14.15 -9.17 12.47
N LEU A 35 -13.58 -8.44 11.50
CA LEU A 35 -14.34 -7.67 10.52
C LEU A 35 -15.25 -8.57 9.68
N LEU A 36 -14.77 -9.73 9.22
CA LEU A 36 -15.57 -10.68 8.46
C LEU A 36 -16.78 -11.17 9.25
N VAL A 37 -16.59 -11.51 10.54
CA VAL A 37 -17.69 -11.92 11.42
C VAL A 37 -18.72 -10.79 11.50
N LYS A 38 -18.28 -9.56 11.75
CA LYS A 38 -19.18 -8.41 11.89
C LYS A 38 -19.89 -8.08 10.58
N CYS A 39 -19.22 -8.12 9.45
CA CYS A 39 -19.82 -7.92 8.13
C CYS A 39 -20.89 -8.98 7.80
N LYS A 40 -20.69 -10.24 8.24
CA LYS A 40 -21.69 -11.30 8.13
C LYS A 40 -22.92 -11.04 8.99
N GLU A 41 -22.73 -10.60 10.24
CA GLU A 41 -23.83 -10.25 11.16
C GLU A 41 -24.70 -9.12 10.61
N ILE A 42 -24.06 -8.11 10.01
CA ILE A 42 -24.75 -6.97 9.39
C ILE A 42 -25.47 -7.39 8.10
N GLY A 43 -24.89 -8.32 7.33
CA GLY A 43 -25.40 -8.72 6.02
C GLY A 43 -25.10 -7.67 4.94
N ILE A 44 -23.85 -7.19 4.88
CA ILE A 44 -23.45 -6.12 3.94
C ILE A 44 -23.61 -6.53 2.48
N ASP A 45 -24.03 -5.58 1.63
CA ASP A 45 -24.14 -5.75 0.17
C ASP A 45 -22.86 -5.34 -0.59
N GLY A 46 -21.97 -4.59 0.04
CA GLY A 46 -20.72 -4.13 -0.54
C GLY A 46 -19.74 -3.64 0.51
N ILE A 47 -18.47 -3.57 0.14
CA ILE A 47 -17.40 -3.07 1.00
C ILE A 47 -16.37 -2.29 0.18
N THR A 48 -15.91 -1.16 0.68
CA THR A 48 -14.94 -0.31 0.01
C THR A 48 -14.04 0.44 0.98
N THR A 49 -12.97 1.04 0.47
CA THR A 49 -12.14 2.03 1.15
C THR A 49 -11.73 3.12 0.18
N ILE A 50 -11.41 4.31 0.69
CA ILE A 50 -10.91 5.43 -0.09
C ILE A 50 -9.65 5.96 0.57
N ALA A 51 -8.62 6.23 -0.25
CA ALA A 51 -7.37 6.88 0.14
C ALA A 51 -6.55 6.16 1.23
N THR A 52 -6.70 4.83 1.38
CA THR A 52 -5.88 4.07 2.32
C THR A 52 -5.57 2.65 1.83
N ASP A 53 -4.30 2.39 1.55
CA ASP A 53 -3.82 1.12 1.00
C ASP A 53 -3.91 -0.04 2.00
N ILE A 54 -3.72 0.26 3.29
CA ILE A 54 -3.67 -0.75 4.36
C ILE A 54 -4.97 -1.58 4.47
N CYS A 55 -6.11 -1.01 4.06
CA CYS A 55 -7.41 -1.66 4.10
C CYS A 55 -7.65 -2.59 2.91
N VAL A 56 -6.95 -2.40 1.80
CA VAL A 56 -7.26 -3.08 0.52
C VAL A 56 -7.20 -4.60 0.62
N PRO A 57 -6.19 -5.23 1.27
CA PRO A 57 -6.18 -6.68 1.47
C PRO A 57 -7.33 -7.19 2.34
N THR A 58 -7.68 -6.45 3.39
CA THR A 58 -8.81 -6.80 4.29
C THR A 58 -10.14 -6.76 3.54
N ILE A 59 -10.36 -5.74 2.73
CA ILE A 59 -11.56 -5.63 1.87
C ILE A 59 -11.64 -6.80 0.91
N ALA A 60 -10.57 -7.12 0.20
CA ALA A 60 -10.54 -8.23 -0.74
C ALA A 60 -10.77 -9.59 -0.04
N PHE A 61 -10.26 -9.76 1.18
CA PHE A 61 -10.50 -10.94 1.99
C PHE A 61 -11.99 -11.08 2.37
N ILE A 62 -12.60 -10.01 2.89
CA ILE A 62 -14.00 -10.00 3.30
C ILE A 62 -14.91 -10.22 2.09
N ALA A 63 -14.70 -9.46 1.02
CA ALA A 63 -15.50 -9.56 -0.20
C ALA A 63 -15.46 -10.97 -0.79
N LYS A 64 -14.28 -11.61 -0.84
CA LYS A 64 -14.14 -13.00 -1.27
C LYS A 64 -14.99 -13.97 -0.43
N ASN A 65 -14.98 -13.82 0.90
CA ASN A 65 -15.72 -14.71 1.82
C ASN A 65 -17.23 -14.49 1.81
N LEU A 66 -17.67 -13.30 1.37
CA LEU A 66 -19.10 -12.92 1.28
C LEU A 66 -19.64 -12.96 -0.16
N ASN A 67 -18.83 -13.38 -1.14
CA ASN A 67 -19.15 -13.35 -2.57
C ASN A 67 -19.52 -11.96 -3.09
N LEU A 68 -18.91 -10.91 -2.55
CA LEU A 68 -19.07 -9.52 -3.00
C LEU A 68 -18.09 -9.19 -4.12
N ILE A 69 -18.42 -8.17 -4.91
CA ILE A 69 -17.55 -7.66 -5.97
C ILE A 69 -16.33 -6.97 -5.37
N SER A 70 -15.14 -7.40 -5.76
CA SER A 70 -13.87 -6.81 -5.34
C SER A 70 -12.73 -7.29 -6.23
N ASN A 71 -11.54 -6.72 -6.03
CA ASN A 71 -10.29 -7.27 -6.53
C ASN A 71 -10.00 -8.64 -5.87
N THR A 72 -9.19 -9.47 -6.53
CA THR A 72 -8.75 -10.71 -5.89
C THR A 72 -7.84 -10.42 -4.69
N TYR A 73 -7.87 -11.28 -3.68
CA TYR A 73 -6.98 -11.14 -2.52
C TYR A 73 -5.50 -11.13 -2.93
N LYS A 74 -5.12 -11.96 -3.94
CA LYS A 74 -3.76 -11.98 -4.48
C LYS A 74 -3.38 -10.63 -5.10
N SER A 75 -4.22 -10.04 -5.94
CA SER A 75 -3.93 -8.75 -6.56
C SER A 75 -3.88 -7.61 -5.53
N SER A 76 -4.73 -7.65 -4.50
CA SER A 76 -4.68 -6.65 -3.42
C SER A 76 -3.35 -6.66 -2.67
N ILE A 77 -2.81 -7.84 -2.36
CA ILE A 77 -1.50 -7.99 -1.72
C ILE A 77 -0.37 -7.49 -2.63
N ILE A 78 -0.41 -7.82 -3.93
CA ILE A 78 0.60 -7.37 -4.89
C ILE A 78 0.58 -5.84 -5.01
N ALA A 79 -0.60 -5.24 -5.11
CA ALA A 79 -0.77 -3.80 -5.29
C ALA A 79 -0.36 -2.97 -4.06
N THR A 80 -0.40 -3.54 -2.86
CA THR A 80 -0.10 -2.83 -1.61
C THR A 80 1.27 -3.15 -1.00
N ASN A 81 1.97 -4.17 -1.51
CA ASN A 81 3.31 -4.55 -1.06
C ASN A 81 4.34 -4.29 -2.16
N LYS A 82 5.24 -3.35 -1.93
CA LYS A 82 6.20 -2.87 -2.94
C LYS A 82 7.13 -3.94 -3.46
N ALA A 83 7.59 -4.86 -2.60
CA ALA A 83 8.45 -5.97 -3.02
C ALA A 83 7.70 -6.92 -3.97
N LYS A 84 6.48 -7.30 -3.61
CA LYS A 84 5.63 -8.16 -4.43
C LYS A 84 5.21 -7.49 -5.74
N MET A 85 5.00 -6.18 -5.70
CA MET A 85 4.71 -5.38 -6.89
C MET A 85 5.89 -5.40 -7.87
N ARG A 86 7.14 -5.23 -7.39
CA ARG A 86 8.33 -5.29 -8.24
C ARG A 86 8.51 -6.66 -8.89
N LEU A 87 8.33 -7.74 -8.13
CA LEU A 87 8.35 -9.11 -8.69
C LEU A 87 7.28 -9.30 -9.76
N ALA A 88 6.07 -8.81 -9.54
CA ALA A 88 5.01 -8.91 -10.54
C ALA A 88 5.30 -8.10 -11.81
N PHE A 89 5.97 -6.95 -11.70
CA PHE A 89 6.41 -6.17 -12.86
C PHE A 89 7.52 -6.89 -13.63
N GLU A 90 8.48 -7.49 -12.92
CA GLU A 90 9.54 -8.30 -13.51
C GLU A 90 8.97 -9.49 -14.28
N ASP A 91 8.09 -10.28 -13.65
CA ASP A 91 7.40 -11.42 -14.27
C ASP A 91 6.60 -11.04 -15.53
N ALA A 92 6.05 -9.82 -15.53
CA ALA A 92 5.28 -9.28 -16.66
C ALA A 92 6.12 -8.51 -17.69
N ASN A 93 7.45 -8.43 -17.52
CA ASN A 93 8.37 -7.61 -18.34
C ASN A 93 7.97 -6.12 -18.41
N VAL A 94 7.42 -5.59 -17.31
CA VAL A 94 7.13 -4.15 -17.17
C VAL A 94 8.37 -3.44 -16.63
N ASN A 95 8.80 -2.39 -17.32
CA ASN A 95 9.94 -1.60 -16.88
C ASN A 95 9.74 -1.04 -15.47
N SER A 96 10.69 -1.31 -14.59
CA SER A 96 10.68 -0.83 -13.22
C SER A 96 12.13 -0.69 -12.72
N PRO A 97 12.39 0.12 -11.68
CA PRO A 97 13.70 0.19 -11.06
C PRO A 97 14.17 -1.19 -10.61
N LYS A 98 15.47 -1.48 -10.73
CA LYS A 98 16.03 -2.66 -10.06
C LYS A 98 15.81 -2.52 -8.57
N SER A 99 15.43 -3.60 -7.92
CA SER A 99 15.06 -3.58 -6.52
C SER A 99 15.52 -4.83 -5.78
N ILE A 100 15.78 -4.66 -4.49
CA ILE A 100 16.13 -5.75 -3.57
C ILE A 100 15.28 -5.59 -2.32
N CYS A 101 14.70 -6.69 -1.83
CA CYS A 101 13.97 -6.70 -0.57
C CYS A 101 14.85 -7.25 0.55
N LEU A 102 14.94 -6.52 1.66
CA LEU A 102 15.73 -6.92 2.84
C LEU A 102 14.86 -6.98 4.09
N GLU A 103 15.21 -7.93 4.96
CA GLU A 103 14.63 -8.09 6.31
C GLU A 103 15.60 -7.64 7.43
N ASN A 104 16.84 -7.32 7.07
CA ASN A 104 17.88 -6.84 7.99
C ASN A 104 19.05 -6.23 7.22
N THR A 105 19.94 -5.54 7.94
CA THR A 105 21.10 -4.85 7.39
C THR A 105 22.28 -5.76 7.01
N LYS A 106 22.26 -7.06 7.30
CA LYS A 106 23.43 -7.95 7.11
C LYS A 106 23.79 -8.18 5.64
N LEU A 107 22.84 -8.02 4.73
CA LEU A 107 23.03 -8.27 3.31
C LEU A 107 23.41 -7.02 2.51
N ILE A 108 23.71 -5.89 3.15
CA ILE A 108 24.05 -4.63 2.47
C ILE A 108 25.26 -4.80 1.53
N ASN A 109 26.26 -5.57 1.94
CA ASN A 109 27.49 -5.77 1.16
C ASN A 109 27.28 -6.61 -0.12
N GLU A 110 26.13 -7.24 -0.28
CA GLU A 110 25.75 -8.05 -1.45
C GLU A 110 24.96 -7.24 -2.49
N LEU A 111 24.69 -5.96 -2.20
CA LEU A 111 23.92 -5.10 -3.10
C LEU A 111 24.74 -4.73 -4.33
N ASN A 112 24.26 -5.17 -5.49
CA ASN A 112 24.82 -4.77 -6.78
C ASN A 112 24.02 -3.60 -7.37
N LEU A 113 23.87 -2.53 -6.57
CA LEU A 113 23.17 -1.30 -6.94
C LEU A 113 24.10 -0.10 -6.75
N SER A 114 23.93 0.90 -7.60
CA SER A 114 24.74 2.14 -7.55
C SER A 114 23.94 3.27 -6.91
N PHE A 115 24.60 4.08 -6.08
CA PHE A 115 23.99 5.30 -5.53
C PHE A 115 23.71 6.34 -6.62
N PRO A 116 22.68 7.20 -6.45
CA PRO A 116 21.75 7.23 -5.31
C PRO A 116 20.74 6.08 -5.32
N LEU A 117 20.25 5.70 -4.13
CA LEU A 117 19.26 4.65 -3.93
C LEU A 117 18.04 5.18 -3.16
N ILE A 118 16.90 4.52 -3.36
CA ILE A 118 15.69 4.73 -2.57
C ILE A 118 15.52 3.56 -1.60
N VAL A 119 15.31 3.86 -0.32
CA VAL A 119 14.93 2.88 0.70
C VAL A 119 13.51 3.19 1.16
N LYS A 120 12.65 2.17 1.20
CA LYS A 120 11.25 2.33 1.63
C LYS A 120 10.68 1.07 2.26
N PRO A 121 9.80 1.17 3.27
CA PRO A 121 9.05 0.03 3.79
C PRO A 121 8.24 -0.66 2.70
N THR A 122 8.12 -1.99 2.76
CA THR A 122 7.35 -2.76 1.76
C THR A 122 5.86 -2.44 1.78
N ASP A 123 5.31 -2.07 2.93
CA ASP A 123 3.89 -2.10 3.27
C ASP A 123 3.33 -0.77 3.83
N ARG A 124 4.05 0.34 3.66
CA ARG A 124 3.59 1.67 4.07
C ARG A 124 3.22 2.54 2.88
N SER A 125 2.29 3.45 3.10
CA SER A 125 1.85 4.51 2.18
C SER A 125 2.15 5.90 2.75
N GLY A 126 1.95 6.94 1.95
CA GLY A 126 2.15 8.33 2.37
C GLY A 126 3.60 8.68 2.65
N SER A 127 4.53 8.15 1.88
CA SER A 127 5.99 8.40 1.97
C SER A 127 6.63 8.13 3.35
N ARG A 128 5.94 7.44 4.25
CA ARG A 128 6.49 7.10 5.58
C ARG A 128 7.66 6.13 5.45
N GLY A 129 8.78 6.50 6.05
CA GLY A 129 10.01 5.70 6.03
C GLY A 129 10.72 5.66 4.67
N VAL A 130 10.34 6.50 3.71
CA VAL A 130 11.03 6.65 2.43
C VAL A 130 12.27 7.53 2.62
N SER A 131 13.39 7.12 2.04
CA SER A 131 14.64 7.89 2.07
C SER A 131 15.39 7.75 0.74
N ILE A 132 15.94 8.85 0.24
CA ILE A 132 16.98 8.83 -0.78
C ILE A 132 18.31 8.80 -0.06
N VAL A 133 19.24 7.97 -0.53
CA VAL A 133 20.55 7.77 0.11
C VAL A 133 21.66 7.81 -0.93
N TYR A 134 22.78 8.42 -0.56
CA TYR A 134 23.91 8.71 -1.45
C TYR A 134 25.18 7.96 -1.06
N ASN A 135 25.19 7.27 0.09
CA ASN A 135 26.34 6.50 0.58
C ASN A 135 25.90 5.38 1.53
N GLU A 136 26.85 4.51 1.89
CA GLU A 136 26.59 3.32 2.74
C GLU A 136 26.13 3.67 4.16
N ILE A 137 26.60 4.78 4.73
CA ILE A 137 26.21 5.21 6.09
C ILE A 137 24.74 5.60 6.10
N GLU A 138 24.33 6.42 5.13
CA GLU A 138 22.94 6.82 4.94
C GLU A 138 22.05 5.61 4.66
N LEU A 139 22.52 4.68 3.82
CA LEU A 139 21.82 3.45 3.47
C LEU A 139 21.49 2.62 4.72
N LYS A 140 22.47 2.40 5.59
CA LYS A 140 22.26 1.65 6.83
C LYS A 140 21.21 2.30 7.71
N ASN A 141 21.31 3.60 7.95
CA ASN A 141 20.36 4.36 8.76
C ASN A 141 18.94 4.36 8.15
N ALA A 142 18.84 4.42 6.84
CA ALA A 142 17.57 4.38 6.13
C ALA A 142 16.90 2.99 6.21
N ILE A 143 17.69 1.92 6.13
CA ILE A 143 17.19 0.55 6.32
C ILE A 143 16.64 0.39 7.73
N ASP A 144 17.40 0.77 8.77
CA ASP A 144 16.97 0.64 10.16
C ASP A 144 15.63 1.38 10.38
N ARG A 145 15.51 2.64 9.93
CA ARG A 145 14.25 3.41 9.99
C ARG A 145 13.12 2.76 9.19
N GLY A 146 13.42 2.27 8.00
CA GLY A 146 12.43 1.62 7.15
C GLY A 146 11.88 0.31 7.76
N LEU A 147 12.75 -0.46 8.43
CA LEU A 147 12.36 -1.68 9.16
C LEU A 147 11.45 -1.35 10.34
N GLU A 148 11.77 -0.31 11.13
CA GLU A 148 10.95 0.16 12.24
C GLU A 148 9.55 0.61 11.79
N GLU A 149 9.45 1.26 10.64
CA GLU A 149 8.19 1.72 10.08
C GLU A 149 7.36 0.58 9.46
N SER A 150 7.99 -0.47 8.95
CA SER A 150 7.30 -1.57 8.26
C SER A 150 6.53 -2.46 9.23
N LEU A 151 5.30 -2.83 8.88
CA LEU A 151 4.49 -3.81 9.63
C LEU A 151 5.03 -5.24 9.46
N GLU A 152 5.63 -5.53 8.29
CA GLU A 152 6.24 -6.82 7.99
C GLU A 152 7.73 -6.87 8.38
N ASN A 153 8.28 -5.76 8.91
CA ASN A 153 9.71 -5.61 9.21
C ASN A 153 10.60 -5.87 7.99
N LYS A 154 10.21 -5.29 6.84
CA LYS A 154 10.89 -5.44 5.56
C LYS A 154 11.01 -4.11 4.82
N VAL A 155 12.12 -3.94 4.11
CA VAL A 155 12.35 -2.78 3.24
C VAL A 155 12.65 -3.22 1.82
N VAL A 156 12.31 -2.35 0.87
CA VAL A 156 12.77 -2.42 -0.52
C VAL A 156 13.81 -1.33 -0.73
N ILE A 157 14.92 -1.70 -1.33
CA ILE A 157 15.95 -0.80 -1.82
C ILE A 157 15.85 -0.80 -3.34
N GLU A 158 15.79 0.36 -3.95
CA GLU A 158 15.63 0.53 -5.40
C GLU A 158 16.63 1.52 -5.96
N GLU A 159 16.94 1.37 -7.25
CA GLU A 159 17.63 2.42 -8.01
C GLU A 159 16.79 3.71 -7.95
N PHE A 160 17.46 4.85 -7.74
CA PHE A 160 16.82 6.15 -7.92
C PHE A 160 16.70 6.44 -9.42
N ILE A 161 15.48 6.65 -9.87
CA ILE A 161 15.22 7.04 -11.26
C ILE A 161 14.94 8.55 -11.29
N GLU A 162 15.80 9.29 -11.97
CA GLU A 162 15.61 10.71 -12.21
C GLU A 162 14.60 10.92 -13.35
N GLY A 163 13.64 11.80 -13.16
CA GLY A 163 12.64 12.09 -14.17
C GLY A 163 11.46 12.91 -13.64
N VAL A 164 10.54 13.22 -14.54
CA VAL A 164 9.29 13.90 -14.19
C VAL A 164 8.32 12.89 -13.58
N GLU A 165 7.80 13.21 -12.39
CA GLU A 165 6.77 12.39 -11.75
C GLU A 165 5.38 12.73 -12.28
N VAL A 166 4.59 11.70 -12.56
CA VAL A 166 3.19 11.82 -12.95
C VAL A 166 2.31 10.90 -12.13
N SER A 167 1.06 11.29 -11.92
CA SER A 167 0.02 10.40 -11.42
C SER A 167 -0.90 9.97 -12.55
N VAL A 168 -1.23 8.69 -12.60
CA VAL A 168 -2.17 8.13 -13.61
C VAL A 168 -3.38 7.57 -12.88
N GLU A 169 -4.53 8.23 -13.08
CA GLU A 169 -5.80 7.74 -12.57
C GLU A 169 -6.48 6.84 -13.60
N SER A 170 -6.89 5.68 -13.19
CA SER A 170 -7.52 4.71 -14.09
C SER A 170 -8.60 3.87 -13.42
N ILE A 171 -9.52 3.36 -14.20
CA ILE A 171 -10.52 2.37 -13.80
C ILE A 171 -10.33 1.10 -14.62
N SER A 172 -10.34 -0.03 -13.94
CA SER A 172 -10.25 -1.36 -14.56
C SER A 172 -11.47 -2.20 -14.19
N TRP A 173 -12.13 -2.76 -15.20
CA TRP A 173 -13.28 -3.64 -15.01
C TRP A 173 -13.29 -4.77 -16.04
N GLN A 174 -13.34 -6.00 -15.57
CA GLN A 174 -13.42 -7.22 -16.41
C GLN A 174 -12.35 -7.24 -17.54
N GLY A 175 -11.11 -6.88 -17.23
CA GLY A 175 -9.99 -6.85 -18.17
C GLY A 175 -9.95 -5.62 -19.09
N ASN A 176 -10.91 -4.72 -19.01
CA ASN A 176 -10.87 -3.44 -19.70
C ASN A 176 -10.26 -2.38 -18.78
N HIS A 177 -9.34 -1.59 -19.31
CA HIS A 177 -8.61 -0.56 -18.58
C HIS A 177 -8.86 0.80 -19.23
N HIS A 178 -9.32 1.76 -18.45
CA HIS A 178 -9.60 3.12 -18.93
C HIS A 178 -8.76 4.10 -18.12
N ILE A 179 -7.83 4.78 -18.80
CA ILE A 179 -7.10 5.91 -18.23
C ILE A 179 -8.04 7.10 -18.21
N LEU A 180 -8.28 7.66 -17.03
CA LEU A 180 -9.17 8.81 -16.84
C LEU A 180 -8.41 10.11 -17.00
N VAL A 181 -7.23 10.21 -16.37
CA VAL A 181 -6.39 11.40 -16.42
C VAL A 181 -4.94 11.07 -16.10
N ILE A 182 -4.02 11.82 -16.65
CA ILE A 182 -2.60 11.87 -16.29
C ILE A 182 -2.32 13.29 -15.82
N THR A 183 -1.78 13.44 -14.61
CA THR A 183 -1.47 14.74 -14.01
C THR A 183 -0.01 14.82 -13.61
N ASP A 184 0.56 16.01 -13.68
CA ASP A 184 1.86 16.28 -13.10
C ASP A 184 1.79 16.13 -11.58
N LYS A 185 2.77 15.47 -11.00
CA LYS A 185 2.90 15.35 -9.56
C LYS A 185 3.88 16.40 -9.05
N VAL A 186 3.33 17.46 -8.45
CA VAL A 186 4.13 18.48 -7.78
C VAL A 186 4.47 17.99 -6.37
N THR A 187 5.75 17.81 -6.08
CA THR A 187 6.25 17.43 -4.76
C THR A 187 6.87 18.64 -4.05
N THR A 188 6.93 18.58 -2.73
CA THR A 188 7.58 19.62 -1.92
C THR A 188 9.10 19.54 -1.95
N GLY A 189 9.67 18.58 -2.67
CA GLY A 189 11.10 18.28 -2.68
C GLY A 189 11.50 17.25 -1.62
N GLU A 190 12.79 16.93 -1.56
CA GLU A 190 13.36 16.03 -0.56
C GLU A 190 13.45 16.70 0.83
N PRO A 191 13.29 15.91 1.93
CA PRO A 191 12.73 14.56 2.01
C PRO A 191 11.23 14.59 1.86
N TYR A 192 10.66 13.54 1.27
CA TYR A 192 9.21 13.42 1.03
C TYR A 192 8.43 13.26 2.31
#